data_5b670ce2f2d7f1efd07d7c18eac4c3f1
#
_entry.id   5b670ce2f2d7f1efd07d7c18eac4c3f1
#
_cell.length_a   1.000
_cell.length_b   1.000
_cell.length_c   1.000
_cell.angle_alpha   90.00
_cell.angle_beta   90.00
_cell.angle_gamma   90.00
#
_symmetry.space_group_name_H-M   'P 1'
#
loop_
_entity.id
_entity.type
_entity.pdbx_description
1 polymer ?
#
loop_
_entity_poly.entity_id
_entity_poly.type
_entity_poly.pdbx_seq_one_letter_code
_entity_poly.pdbx_strand_id
1 'polypeptide(L)'
;MREWNRKPSKKGTGFVQPLKPHEHWHIDVSYLNISGTFYYLCAVLDGYSRQIVHGEIWETMKETEVEIILERAKEKYPEAKPRVISDNGPQFIAKDFKEYIRISGMTHVKTSPFYPQSNGKTERFHKTIKQESIRPYCPVNLQDARRIVEEFVAHYNTKRLHSAIGYIAPQDKLLGRKKE
;
A
#
# COMPACT_ATOMS: atom_id res chain seq x y z
N MET A 1 41.60 2.63 -17.30
CA MET A 1 40.52 3.02 -16.37
C MET A 1 39.31 3.46 -17.20
N ARG A 2 38.20 2.72 -17.17
CA ARG A 2 36.95 3.13 -17.85
C ARG A 2 36.14 3.96 -16.89
N GLU A 3 36.05 5.27 -17.13
CA GLU A 3 35.14 6.14 -16.41
C GLU A 3 33.70 5.73 -16.69
N TRP A 4 32.99 5.35 -15.63
CA TRP A 4 31.57 5.08 -15.66
C TRP A 4 30.83 6.41 -15.68
N ASN A 5 30.59 6.95 -16.88
CA ASN A 5 29.68 8.09 -17.08
C ASN A 5 28.24 7.66 -16.76
N ARG A 6 27.91 7.57 -15.47
CA ARG A 6 26.50 7.49 -15.05
C ARG A 6 25.87 8.85 -15.34
N LYS A 7 25.06 8.91 -16.41
CA LYS A 7 24.17 10.05 -16.61
C LYS A 7 23.38 10.24 -15.31
N PRO A 8 23.34 11.46 -14.72
CA PRO A 8 22.54 11.70 -13.54
C PRO A 8 21.11 11.29 -13.85
N SER A 9 20.53 10.46 -12.98
CA SER A 9 19.13 10.09 -13.10
C SER A 9 18.34 11.40 -13.10
N LYS A 10 17.57 11.66 -14.15
CA LYS A 10 16.59 12.74 -14.17
C LYS A 10 15.62 12.45 -13.03
N LYS A 11 15.86 12.99 -11.83
CA LYS A 11 14.89 13.01 -10.75
C LYS A 11 13.69 13.73 -11.30
N GLY A 12 12.64 13.00 -11.65
CA GLY A 12 11.42 13.57 -12.16
C GLY A 12 10.84 14.51 -11.13
N THR A 13 10.64 15.74 -11.53
CA THR A 13 10.03 16.83 -10.76
C THR A 13 8.51 16.62 -10.59
N GLY A 14 7.98 15.39 -10.74
CA GLY A 14 6.57 15.16 -10.99
C GLY A 14 5.75 14.49 -9.88
N PHE A 15 6.32 13.98 -8.79
CA PHE A 15 5.52 13.36 -7.72
C PHE A 15 5.30 14.34 -6.58
N VAL A 16 4.12 14.96 -6.57
CA VAL A 16 3.70 15.81 -5.44
C VAL A 16 3.35 14.91 -4.25
N GLN A 17 4.04 15.10 -3.12
CA GLN A 17 3.72 14.40 -1.89
C GLN A 17 2.38 14.91 -1.35
N PRO A 18 1.52 14.03 -0.80
CA PRO A 18 0.26 14.46 -0.22
C PRO A 18 0.50 15.32 1.02
N LEU A 19 -0.27 16.38 1.16
CA LEU A 19 -0.22 17.34 2.28
C LEU A 19 -1.26 17.03 3.36
N LYS A 20 -2.26 16.23 3.04
CA LYS A 20 -3.37 15.87 3.92
C LYS A 20 -3.64 14.36 3.89
N PRO A 21 -4.30 13.83 4.94
CA PRO A 21 -4.81 12.46 4.91
C PRO A 21 -5.72 12.22 3.70
N HIS A 22 -5.65 11.02 3.14
CA HIS A 22 -6.50 10.52 2.07
C HIS A 22 -6.45 11.30 0.74
N GLU A 23 -5.44 12.13 0.52
CA GLU A 23 -5.20 12.71 -0.81
C GLU A 23 -4.65 11.66 -1.78
N HIS A 24 -3.75 10.80 -1.31
CA HIS A 24 -3.17 9.72 -2.09
C HIS A 24 -3.31 8.39 -1.36
N TRP A 25 -3.87 7.40 -2.03
CA TRP A 25 -3.83 6.01 -1.61
C TRP A 25 -2.94 5.21 -2.54
N HIS A 26 -1.93 4.59 -1.98
CA HIS A 26 -1.07 3.66 -2.72
C HIS A 26 -1.64 2.26 -2.55
N ILE A 27 -1.87 1.56 -3.67
CA ILE A 27 -2.30 0.17 -3.66
C ILE A 27 -1.26 -0.69 -4.37
N ASP A 28 -0.99 -1.85 -3.81
CA ASP A 28 -0.02 -2.78 -4.34
C ASP A 28 -0.33 -4.21 -3.91
N VAL A 29 0.11 -5.16 -4.72
CA VAL A 29 -0.09 -6.60 -4.49
C VAL A 29 1.25 -7.27 -4.31
N SER A 30 1.36 -8.10 -3.29
CA SER A 30 2.56 -8.88 -3.01
C SER A 30 2.22 -10.34 -2.77
N TYR A 31 3.14 -11.23 -3.14
CA TYR A 31 3.00 -12.67 -2.88
C TYR A 31 3.45 -13.02 -1.47
N LEU A 32 2.68 -13.89 -0.82
CA LEU A 32 3.03 -14.55 0.43
C LEU A 32 3.10 -16.04 0.21
N ASN A 33 4.24 -16.66 0.57
CA ASN A 33 4.34 -18.12 0.64
C ASN A 33 3.95 -18.57 2.06
N ILE A 34 2.91 -19.38 2.16
CA ILE A 34 2.40 -19.93 3.43
C ILE A 34 2.38 -21.43 3.28
N SER A 35 3.28 -22.10 3.99
CA SER A 35 3.42 -23.57 3.97
C SER A 35 3.50 -24.15 2.54
N GLY A 36 4.24 -23.48 1.63
CA GLY A 36 4.43 -23.93 0.25
C GLY A 36 3.35 -23.46 -0.73
N THR A 37 2.27 -22.84 -0.28
CA THR A 37 1.22 -22.27 -1.13
C THR A 37 1.38 -20.76 -1.25
N PHE A 38 1.24 -20.23 -2.47
CA PHE A 38 1.30 -18.79 -2.72
C PHE A 38 -0.08 -18.15 -2.64
N TYR A 39 -0.14 -17.06 -1.88
CA TYR A 39 -1.31 -16.20 -1.72
C TYR A 39 -0.96 -14.76 -2.09
N TYR A 40 -1.97 -13.93 -2.25
CA TYR A 40 -1.82 -12.53 -2.61
C TYR A 40 -2.20 -11.63 -1.42
N LEU A 41 -1.27 -10.81 -0.97
CA LEU A 41 -1.55 -9.72 -0.03
C LEU A 41 -1.73 -8.44 -0.83
N CYS A 42 -2.91 -7.88 -0.81
CA CYS A 42 -3.18 -6.54 -1.34
C CYS A 42 -3.38 -5.57 -0.18
N ALA A 43 -2.74 -4.42 -0.25
CA ALA A 43 -2.83 -3.39 0.78
C ALA A 43 -3.02 -2.00 0.18
N VAL A 44 -3.87 -1.20 0.85
CA VAL A 44 -4.12 0.21 0.57
C VAL A 44 -3.46 1.04 1.67
N LEU A 45 -2.50 1.86 1.31
CA LEU A 45 -1.72 2.69 2.22
C LEU A 45 -1.98 4.17 1.97
N ASP A 46 -2.31 4.93 3.01
CA ASP A 46 -2.39 6.38 2.93
C ASP A 46 -1.00 7.00 2.77
N GLY A 47 -0.84 7.75 1.69
CA GLY A 47 0.44 8.35 1.31
C GLY A 47 0.96 9.41 2.27
N TYR A 48 0.08 10.07 3.01
CA TYR A 48 0.41 11.12 3.98
C TYR A 48 0.85 10.53 5.33
N SER A 49 0.00 9.73 5.93
CA SER A 49 0.20 9.20 7.28
C SER A 49 0.98 7.90 7.34
N ARG A 50 1.11 7.18 6.23
CA ARG A 50 1.62 5.81 6.14
C ARG A 50 0.70 4.77 6.78
N GLN A 51 -0.51 5.14 7.15
CA GLN A 51 -1.50 4.21 7.69
C GLN A 51 -1.92 3.19 6.63
N ILE A 52 -2.02 1.95 7.04
CA ILE A 52 -2.69 0.93 6.25
C ILE A 52 -4.19 1.14 6.43
N VAL A 53 -4.82 1.67 5.39
CA VAL A 53 -6.26 1.92 5.34
C VAL A 53 -7.02 0.60 5.36
N HIS A 54 -6.57 -0.33 4.50
CA HIS A 54 -7.10 -1.69 4.44
C HIS A 54 -6.06 -2.64 3.83
N GLY A 55 -6.13 -3.92 4.16
CA GLY A 55 -5.29 -4.96 3.58
C GLY A 55 -5.86 -6.34 3.81
N GLU A 56 -5.81 -7.19 2.78
CA GLU A 56 -6.35 -8.54 2.79
C GLU A 56 -5.45 -9.53 2.06
N ILE A 57 -5.58 -10.81 2.47
CA ILE A 57 -4.94 -11.94 1.79
C ILE A 57 -6.02 -12.74 1.05
N TRP A 58 -5.75 -13.01 -0.23
CA TRP A 58 -6.64 -13.75 -1.12
C TRP A 58 -5.89 -14.87 -1.85
N GLU A 59 -6.65 -15.88 -2.29
CA GLU A 59 -6.12 -16.98 -3.12
C GLU A 59 -5.88 -16.55 -4.57
N THR A 60 -6.67 -15.58 -5.03
CA THR A 60 -6.56 -14.94 -6.34
C THR A 60 -6.51 -13.43 -6.20
N MET A 61 -6.05 -12.73 -7.22
CA MET A 61 -6.01 -11.27 -7.22
C MET A 61 -6.28 -10.75 -8.64
N LYS A 62 -7.55 -10.75 -8.98
CA LYS A 62 -8.09 -10.14 -10.20
C LYS A 62 -8.57 -8.72 -9.89
N GLU A 63 -9.10 -8.04 -10.89
CA GLU A 63 -9.71 -6.72 -10.75
C GLU A 63 -10.82 -6.69 -9.69
N THR A 64 -11.66 -7.74 -9.64
CA THR A 64 -12.79 -7.83 -8.70
C THR A 64 -12.35 -7.80 -7.24
N GLU A 65 -11.30 -8.57 -6.89
CA GLU A 65 -10.77 -8.58 -5.52
C GLU A 65 -10.18 -7.23 -5.13
N VAL A 66 -9.51 -6.57 -6.07
CA VAL A 66 -8.95 -5.24 -5.85
C VAL A 66 -10.04 -4.19 -5.66
N GLU A 67 -11.12 -4.25 -6.42
CA GLU A 67 -12.30 -3.38 -6.26
C GLU A 67 -12.94 -3.56 -4.88
N ILE A 68 -13.15 -4.80 -4.43
CA ILE A 68 -13.67 -5.11 -3.10
C ILE A 68 -12.78 -4.53 -1.99
N ILE A 69 -11.45 -4.67 -2.12
CA ILE A 69 -10.49 -4.15 -1.15
C ILE A 69 -10.54 -2.61 -1.09
N LEU A 70 -10.64 -1.94 -2.23
CA LEU A 70 -10.81 -0.49 -2.28
C LEU A 70 -12.15 -0.04 -1.72
N GLU A 71 -13.23 -0.77 -1.99
CA GLU A 71 -14.55 -0.47 -1.45
C GLU A 71 -14.55 -0.56 0.08
N ARG A 72 -13.99 -1.62 0.65
CA ARG A 72 -13.80 -1.76 2.11
C ARG A 72 -12.91 -0.67 2.70
N ALA A 73 -11.91 -0.21 1.96
CA ALA A 73 -11.12 0.95 2.37
C ALA A 73 -11.97 2.24 2.38
N LYS A 74 -12.84 2.42 1.37
CA LYS A 74 -13.76 3.55 1.31
C LYS A 74 -14.86 3.52 2.37
N GLU A 75 -15.35 2.36 2.75
CA GLU A 75 -16.32 2.22 3.86
C GLU A 75 -15.81 2.82 5.17
N LYS A 76 -14.48 2.73 5.41
CA LYS A 76 -13.85 3.34 6.59
C LYS A 76 -13.72 4.87 6.49
N TYR A 77 -13.65 5.39 5.27
CA TYR A 77 -13.49 6.82 4.97
C TYR A 77 -14.39 7.22 3.78
N PRO A 78 -15.72 7.26 3.97
CA PRO A 78 -16.70 7.44 2.88
C PRO A 78 -16.50 8.73 2.09
N GLU A 79 -16.10 9.81 2.77
CA GLU A 79 -15.89 11.12 2.17
C GLU A 79 -14.57 11.24 1.41
N ALA A 80 -13.67 10.26 1.56
CA ALA A 80 -12.37 10.29 0.89
C ALA A 80 -12.53 10.12 -0.63
N LYS A 81 -11.88 10.98 -1.39
CA LYS A 81 -11.77 10.91 -2.86
C LYS A 81 -10.29 10.86 -3.25
N PRO A 82 -9.59 9.79 -2.88
CA PRO A 82 -8.15 9.73 -3.07
C PRO A 82 -7.76 9.63 -4.54
N ARG A 83 -6.54 10.07 -4.80
CA ARG A 83 -5.80 9.67 -5.98
C ARG A 83 -5.19 8.29 -5.72
N VAL A 84 -5.72 7.26 -6.37
CA VAL A 84 -5.22 5.89 -6.25
C VAL A 84 -3.99 5.72 -7.11
N ILE A 85 -2.89 5.31 -6.51
CA ILE A 85 -1.59 5.12 -7.17
C ILE A 85 -1.27 3.63 -7.14
N SER A 86 -1.12 3.02 -8.30
CA SER A 86 -0.75 1.61 -8.46
C SER A 86 0.40 1.42 -9.46
N ASP A 87 0.94 0.23 -9.53
CA ASP A 87 1.76 -0.20 -10.64
C ASP A 87 0.91 -0.49 -11.91
N ASN A 88 1.53 -1.12 -12.92
CA ASN A 88 0.87 -1.51 -14.15
C ASN A 88 0.40 -2.97 -14.14
N GLY A 89 0.14 -3.54 -12.97
CA GLY A 89 -0.39 -4.89 -12.86
C GLY A 89 -1.69 -5.06 -13.66
N PRO A 90 -1.97 -6.27 -14.21
CA PRO A 90 -3.14 -6.51 -15.07
C PRO A 90 -4.45 -6.15 -14.40
N GLN A 91 -4.59 -6.38 -13.10
CA GLN A 91 -5.77 -6.03 -12.30
C GLN A 91 -6.04 -4.52 -12.24
N PHE A 92 -5.00 -3.67 -12.34
CA PHE A 92 -5.12 -2.21 -12.28
C PHE A 92 -5.30 -1.55 -13.65
N ILE A 93 -5.04 -2.27 -14.74
CA ILE A 93 -5.25 -1.77 -16.11
C ILE A 93 -6.59 -2.23 -16.71
N ALA A 94 -7.28 -3.15 -16.05
CA ALA A 94 -8.57 -3.68 -16.47
C ALA A 94 -9.60 -2.55 -16.67
N LYS A 95 -10.51 -2.75 -17.63
CA LYS A 95 -11.53 -1.75 -17.98
C LYS A 95 -12.51 -1.53 -16.82
N ASP A 96 -12.90 -2.62 -16.16
CA ASP A 96 -13.89 -2.59 -15.07
C ASP A 96 -13.29 -1.88 -13.85
N PHE A 97 -12.03 -2.12 -13.51
CA PHE A 97 -11.34 -1.38 -12.47
C PHE A 97 -11.32 0.14 -12.73
N LYS A 98 -11.03 0.56 -13.95
CA LYS A 98 -11.03 1.99 -14.31
C LYS A 98 -12.41 2.62 -14.18
N GLU A 99 -13.45 1.89 -14.59
CA GLU A 99 -14.84 2.34 -14.45
C GLU A 99 -15.25 2.43 -12.98
N TYR A 100 -14.89 1.42 -12.16
CA TYR A 100 -15.13 1.45 -10.72
C TYR A 100 -14.48 2.69 -10.07
N ILE A 101 -13.21 2.97 -10.36
CA ILE A 101 -12.51 4.16 -9.85
C ILE A 101 -13.26 5.44 -10.22
N ARG A 102 -13.71 5.56 -11.47
CA ARG A 102 -14.44 6.73 -11.97
C ARG A 102 -15.76 6.95 -11.23
N ILE A 103 -16.59 5.92 -11.12
CA ILE A 103 -17.91 6.03 -10.47
C ILE A 103 -17.79 6.23 -8.95
N SER A 104 -16.71 5.76 -8.33
CA SER A 104 -16.42 5.96 -6.91
C SER A 104 -15.90 7.37 -6.59
N GLY A 105 -15.77 8.25 -7.58
CA GLY A 105 -15.27 9.61 -7.41
C GLY A 105 -13.77 9.70 -7.10
N MET A 106 -13.04 8.62 -7.35
CA MET A 106 -11.58 8.56 -7.21
C MET A 106 -10.88 8.89 -8.53
N THR A 107 -9.58 9.08 -8.49
CA THR A 107 -8.74 9.18 -9.69
C THR A 107 -7.67 8.11 -9.65
N HIS A 108 -7.24 7.60 -10.79
CA HIS A 108 -6.21 6.56 -10.88
C HIS A 108 -4.96 7.08 -11.59
N VAL A 109 -3.82 6.83 -10.97
CA VAL A 109 -2.50 7.14 -11.53
C VAL A 109 -1.64 5.88 -11.49
N LYS A 110 -1.17 5.48 -12.65
CA LYS A 110 -0.20 4.39 -12.77
C LYS A 110 1.20 4.92 -12.58
N THR A 111 2.00 4.20 -11.81
CA THR A 111 3.42 4.52 -11.70
C THR A 111 4.14 4.20 -13.01
N SER A 112 5.01 5.10 -13.45
CA SER A 112 5.87 4.80 -14.58
C SER A 112 7.01 3.87 -14.14
N PRO A 113 7.44 2.93 -14.98
CA PRO A 113 8.62 2.10 -14.73
C PRO A 113 9.89 2.92 -14.46
N PHE A 114 9.91 4.18 -14.91
CA PHE A 114 11.01 5.11 -14.72
C PHE A 114 10.95 5.93 -13.42
N TYR A 115 9.89 5.76 -12.61
CA TYR A 115 9.69 6.45 -11.32
C TYR A 115 9.38 5.46 -10.20
N PRO A 116 10.35 4.62 -9.79
CA PRO A 116 10.14 3.62 -8.73
C PRO A 116 9.79 4.23 -7.37
N GLN A 117 10.07 5.53 -7.17
CA GLN A 117 9.80 6.24 -5.92
C GLN A 117 8.30 6.34 -5.58
N SER A 118 7.41 6.28 -6.56
CA SER A 118 5.97 6.38 -6.33
C SER A 118 5.39 5.13 -5.68
N ASN A 119 6.01 3.96 -5.86
CA ASN A 119 5.58 2.69 -5.24
C ASN A 119 6.43 2.28 -4.02
N GLY A 120 7.53 2.97 -3.76
CA GLY A 120 8.45 2.65 -2.67
C GLY A 120 7.82 2.66 -1.26
N LYS A 121 6.65 3.29 -1.09
CA LYS A 121 5.90 3.30 0.17
C LYS A 121 5.27 1.93 0.44
N THR A 122 4.59 1.38 -0.54
CA THR A 122 3.95 0.06 -0.47
C THR A 122 4.96 -1.08 -0.49
N GLU A 123 6.00 -0.98 -1.31
CA GLU A 123 7.11 -1.95 -1.32
C GLU A 123 7.76 -2.07 0.07
N ARG A 124 8.01 -0.94 0.72
CA ARG A 124 8.55 -0.92 2.09
C ARG A 124 7.59 -1.55 3.09
N PHE A 125 6.28 -1.29 2.96
CA PHE A 125 5.28 -1.93 3.80
C PHE A 125 5.27 -3.45 3.59
N HIS A 126 5.23 -3.92 2.35
CA HIS A 126 5.26 -5.34 2.03
C HIS A 126 6.53 -6.04 2.55
N LYS A 127 7.68 -5.37 2.46
CA LYS A 127 8.91 -5.88 3.06
C LYS A 127 8.79 -5.97 4.59
N THR A 128 8.27 -4.95 5.23
CA THR A 128 8.10 -4.87 6.68
C THR A 128 7.18 -5.97 7.20
N ILE A 129 6.00 -6.14 6.61
CA ILE A 129 5.06 -7.18 7.06
C ILE A 129 5.61 -8.59 6.87
N LYS A 130 6.35 -8.84 5.79
CA LYS A 130 7.00 -10.14 5.57
C LYS A 130 8.08 -10.41 6.62
N GLN A 131 8.87 -9.41 6.98
CA GLN A 131 9.99 -9.56 7.92
C GLN A 131 9.57 -9.56 9.39
N GLU A 132 8.62 -8.70 9.74
CA GLU A 132 8.22 -8.49 11.15
C GLU A 132 7.01 -9.33 11.56
N SER A 133 6.29 -9.93 10.60
CA SER A 133 5.07 -10.68 10.86
C SER A 133 5.11 -12.09 10.25
N ILE A 134 5.05 -12.22 8.93
CA ILE A 134 4.89 -13.53 8.27
C ILE A 134 6.05 -14.49 8.60
N ARG A 135 7.30 -14.05 8.48
CA ARG A 135 8.47 -14.91 8.73
C ARG A 135 8.61 -15.34 10.18
N PRO A 136 8.49 -14.44 11.19
CA PRO A 136 8.63 -14.83 12.60
C PRO A 136 7.50 -15.73 13.10
N TYR A 137 6.27 -15.51 12.65
CA TYR A 137 5.09 -16.25 13.13
C TYR A 137 4.78 -17.50 12.32
N CYS A 138 5.42 -17.70 11.16
CA CYS A 138 5.31 -18.91 10.33
C CYS A 138 3.87 -19.44 10.19
N PRO A 139 2.94 -18.68 9.59
CA PRO A 139 1.55 -19.09 9.50
C PRO A 139 1.41 -20.47 8.81
N VAL A 140 0.57 -21.34 9.36
CA VAL A 140 0.41 -22.71 8.90
C VAL A 140 -0.64 -22.86 7.80
N ASN A 141 -1.55 -21.89 7.68
CA ASN A 141 -2.60 -21.86 6.65
C ASN A 141 -3.07 -20.42 6.39
N LEU A 142 -3.97 -20.27 5.42
CA LEU A 142 -4.50 -18.95 5.04
C LEU A 142 -5.23 -18.23 6.19
N GLN A 143 -6.01 -18.96 6.98
CA GLN A 143 -6.76 -18.37 8.10
C GLN A 143 -5.82 -17.83 9.17
N ASP A 144 -4.78 -18.57 9.50
CA ASP A 144 -3.75 -18.14 10.45
C ASP A 144 -2.98 -16.92 9.92
N ALA A 145 -2.64 -16.94 8.63
CA ALA A 145 -2.00 -15.78 7.99
C ALA A 145 -2.87 -14.51 8.02
N ARG A 146 -4.18 -14.65 7.81
CA ARG A 146 -5.12 -13.50 7.89
C ARG A 146 -5.14 -12.92 9.30
N ARG A 147 -5.22 -13.76 10.33
CA ARG A 147 -5.16 -13.31 11.73
C ARG A 147 -3.86 -12.58 12.04
N ILE A 148 -2.72 -13.15 11.65
CA ILE A 148 -1.39 -12.56 11.87
C ILE A 148 -1.26 -11.20 11.16
N VAL A 149 -1.75 -11.09 9.91
CA VAL A 149 -1.73 -9.84 9.15
C VAL A 149 -2.62 -8.78 9.79
N GLU A 150 -3.82 -9.16 10.25
CA GLU A 150 -4.74 -8.24 10.92
C GLU A 150 -4.14 -7.66 12.21
N GLU A 151 -3.58 -8.52 13.07
CA GLU A 151 -2.89 -8.13 14.30
C GLU A 151 -1.68 -7.22 13.99
N PHE A 152 -0.91 -7.57 12.96
CA PHE A 152 0.22 -6.76 12.54
C PHE A 152 -0.22 -5.38 12.02
N VAL A 153 -1.25 -5.30 11.19
CA VAL A 153 -1.78 -4.02 10.67
C VAL A 153 -2.26 -3.14 11.81
N ALA A 154 -2.94 -3.70 12.81
CA ALA A 154 -3.36 -2.98 14.01
C ALA A 154 -2.15 -2.41 14.76
N HIS A 155 -1.14 -3.23 15.02
CA HIS A 155 0.11 -2.81 15.67
C HIS A 155 0.86 -1.75 14.82
N TYR A 156 0.99 -1.98 13.52
CA TYR A 156 1.64 -1.07 12.58
C TYR A 156 1.01 0.33 12.60
N ASN A 157 -0.32 0.38 12.59
CA ASN A 157 -1.04 1.65 12.57
C ASN A 157 -0.98 2.40 13.91
N THR A 158 -1.00 1.68 15.04
CA THR A 158 -1.21 2.28 16.38
C THR A 158 0.05 2.39 17.23
N LYS A 159 1.05 1.56 17.00
CA LYS A 159 2.24 1.43 17.85
C LYS A 159 3.56 1.65 17.14
N ARG A 160 3.67 1.16 15.90
CA ARG A 160 4.93 1.19 15.17
C ARG A 160 5.32 2.60 14.76
N LEU A 161 6.50 3.04 15.21
CA LEU A 161 7.03 4.37 14.90
C LEU A 161 7.64 4.39 13.49
N HIS A 162 7.38 5.46 12.76
CA HIS A 162 7.88 5.65 11.40
C HIS A 162 8.78 6.88 11.28
N SER A 163 10.03 6.67 10.85
CA SER A 163 10.99 7.77 10.63
C SER A 163 10.52 8.76 9.57
N ALA A 164 9.88 8.29 8.51
CA ALA A 164 9.39 9.13 7.41
C ALA A 164 8.29 10.14 7.79
N ILE A 165 7.68 9.97 8.96
CA ILE A 165 6.61 10.86 9.48
C ILE A 165 6.95 11.43 10.87
N GLY A 166 8.25 11.43 11.23
CA GLY A 166 8.73 12.05 12.47
C GLY A 166 8.71 11.13 13.70
N TYR A 167 8.88 9.82 13.51
CA TYR A 167 8.91 8.83 14.59
C TYR A 167 7.65 8.80 15.45
N ILE A 168 6.50 8.95 14.79
CA ILE A 168 5.17 8.75 15.40
C ILE A 168 4.47 7.57 14.73
N ALA A 169 3.39 7.08 15.34
CA ALA A 169 2.57 6.03 14.74
C ALA A 169 1.74 6.61 13.57
N PRO A 170 1.45 5.80 12.52
CA PRO A 170 0.62 6.24 11.40
C PRO A 170 -0.73 6.84 11.80
N GLN A 171 -1.40 6.23 12.77
CA GLN A 171 -2.68 6.73 13.28
C GLN A 171 -2.56 8.10 13.95
N ASP A 172 -1.49 8.35 14.70
CA ASP A 172 -1.25 9.66 15.31
C ASP A 172 -1.03 10.74 14.26
N LYS A 173 -0.26 10.39 13.22
CA LYS A 173 -0.08 11.28 12.06
C LYS A 173 -1.40 11.57 11.34
N LEU A 174 -2.23 10.54 11.14
CA LEU A 174 -3.54 10.68 10.50
C LEU A 174 -4.45 11.63 11.28
N LEU A 175 -4.48 11.49 12.61
CA LEU A 175 -5.31 12.27 13.51
C LEU A 175 -4.72 13.64 13.90
N GLY A 176 -3.54 13.98 13.35
CA GLY A 176 -2.87 15.24 13.67
C GLY A 176 -2.31 15.32 15.11
N ARG A 177 -2.18 14.18 15.79
CA ARG A 177 -1.58 14.12 17.13
C ARG A 177 -0.08 14.34 17.02
N LYS A 178 0.45 15.25 17.82
CA LYS A 178 1.91 15.42 17.96
C LYS A 178 2.40 14.54 19.11
N LYS A 179 3.66 14.12 19.03
CA LYS A 179 4.34 13.51 20.17
C LYS A 179 4.51 14.60 21.23
N GLU A 180 3.95 14.39 22.41
CA GLU A 180 4.28 15.20 23.60
C GLU A 180 5.72 14.90 24.04
#